data_e8b23d1ec3a9e89ec2c5b0992c427e64
#
_entry.id   e8b23d1ec3a9e89ec2c5b0992c427e64
#
_cell.length_a   1.000
_cell.length_b   1.000
_cell.length_c   1.000
_cell.angle_alpha   90.00
_cell.angle_beta   90.00
_cell.angle_gamma   90.00
#
_symmetry.space_group_name_H-M   'P 1'
#
loop_
_entity.id
_entity.type
_entity.pdbx_description
1 polymer ?
#
loop_
_entity_poly.entity_id
_entity_poly.type
_entity_poly.pdbx_seq_one_letter_code
_entity_poly.pdbx_strand_id
1 'polypeptide(L)'
;MPVPWTLAAAADLEHIKDYLTEHYPHLMQSTVLELYETIRFLKASPHRGRLGHEEGTRELIFSRLPYIAAYRIKDQTIEVLHIYHAAQLR
;
A
#
# COMPACT_ATOMS: atom_id res chain seq x y z
N MET A 1 -0.61 -1.61 -17.04
CA MET A 1 -1.46 -0.67 -16.27
C MET A 1 -0.61 0.24 -15.41
N PRO A 2 -0.82 1.53 -15.47
CA PRO A 2 -0.16 2.43 -14.52
C PRO A 2 -0.68 2.24 -13.10
N VAL A 3 0.15 2.60 -12.13
CA VAL A 3 -0.17 2.42 -10.71
C VAL A 3 0.00 3.77 -9.99
N PRO A 4 -0.89 4.75 -10.28
CA PRO A 4 -0.81 6.02 -9.58
C PRO A 4 -1.25 5.93 -8.13
N TRP A 5 -0.72 6.83 -7.31
CA TRP A 5 -1.05 6.94 -5.89
C TRP A 5 -1.89 8.18 -5.67
N THR A 6 -2.92 8.04 -4.85
CA THR A 6 -3.66 9.23 -4.40
C THR A 6 -2.79 10.03 -3.45
N LEU A 7 -3.17 11.29 -3.23
CA LEU A 7 -2.48 12.11 -2.24
C LEU A 7 -2.57 11.47 -0.86
N ALA A 8 -3.70 10.85 -0.54
CA ALA A 8 -3.88 10.18 0.74
C ALA A 8 -2.90 9.01 0.90
N ALA A 9 -2.73 8.19 -0.15
CA ALA A 9 -1.80 7.07 -0.10
C ALA A 9 -0.35 7.56 0.02
N ALA A 10 -0.01 8.63 -0.70
CA ALA A 10 1.33 9.20 -0.61
C ALA A 10 1.60 9.74 0.80
N ALA A 11 0.61 10.39 1.40
CA ALA A 11 0.72 10.90 2.76
C ALA A 11 0.87 9.74 3.76
N ASP A 12 0.14 8.65 3.55
CA ASP A 12 0.25 7.47 4.40
C ASP A 12 1.68 6.92 4.38
N LEU A 13 2.29 6.84 3.20
CA LEU A 13 3.66 6.35 3.11
C LEU A 13 4.64 7.28 3.83
N GLU A 14 4.44 8.61 3.70
CA GLU A 14 5.27 9.58 4.40
C GLU A 14 5.14 9.43 5.91
N HIS A 15 3.93 9.21 6.42
CA HIS A 15 3.72 9.00 7.84
C HIS A 15 4.40 7.73 8.34
N ILE A 16 4.33 6.66 7.55
CA ILE A 16 5.02 5.40 7.87
C ILE A 16 6.53 5.65 7.92
N LYS A 17 7.05 6.35 6.93
CA LYS A 17 8.46 6.67 6.85
C LYS A 17 8.92 7.48 8.07
N ASP A 18 8.16 8.49 8.44
CA ASP A 18 8.49 9.34 9.58
C ASP A 18 8.47 8.54 10.89
N TYR A 19 7.45 7.72 11.06
CA TYR A 19 7.33 6.87 12.24
C TYR A 19 8.54 5.94 12.37
N LEU A 20 8.90 5.27 11.27
CA LEU A 20 10.02 4.33 11.28
C LEU A 20 11.35 5.05 11.49
N THR A 21 11.51 6.24 10.90
CA THR A 21 12.73 7.03 11.09
C THR A 21 12.92 7.36 12.56
N GLU A 22 11.84 7.67 13.27
CA GLU A 22 11.91 8.04 14.69
C GLU A 22 12.11 6.83 15.60
N HIS A 23 11.37 5.74 15.33
CA HIS A 23 11.32 4.61 16.28
C HIS A 23 12.17 3.41 15.87
N TYR A 24 12.35 3.17 14.58
CA TYR A 24 13.08 2.01 14.05
C TYR A 24 13.89 2.41 12.83
N PRO A 25 14.85 3.35 13.00
CA PRO A 25 15.53 3.91 11.81
C PRO A 25 16.27 2.87 10.97
N HIS A 26 16.72 1.78 11.58
CA HIS A 26 17.40 0.72 10.83
C HIS A 26 16.47 -0.08 9.92
N LEU A 27 15.15 0.02 10.14
CA LEU A 27 14.16 -0.68 9.31
C LEU A 27 13.51 0.22 8.27
N MET A 28 13.70 1.53 8.39
CA MET A 28 12.94 2.49 7.59
C MET A 28 13.13 2.27 6.09
N GLN A 29 14.37 2.25 5.64
CA GLN A 29 14.64 2.21 4.20
C GLN A 29 14.14 0.90 3.59
N SER A 30 14.44 -0.23 4.21
CA SER A 30 14.02 -1.53 3.67
C SER A 30 12.51 -1.70 3.67
N THR A 31 11.82 -1.20 4.70
CA THR A 31 10.37 -1.29 4.80
C THR A 31 9.69 -0.45 3.73
N VAL A 32 10.12 0.80 3.60
CA VAL A 32 9.54 1.71 2.60
C VAL A 32 9.77 1.15 1.19
N LEU A 33 10.97 0.64 0.94
CA LEU A 33 11.28 0.06 -0.36
C LEU A 33 10.42 -1.17 -0.66
N GLU A 34 10.24 -2.04 0.33
CA GLU A 34 9.41 -3.23 0.15
C GLU A 34 7.95 -2.86 -0.12
N LEU A 35 7.41 -1.89 0.61
CA LEU A 35 6.06 -1.40 0.37
C LEU A 35 5.93 -0.90 -1.06
N TYR A 36 6.83 -0.03 -1.47
CA TYR A 36 6.78 0.58 -2.79
C TYR A 36 6.90 -0.45 -3.91
N GLU A 37 7.88 -1.35 -3.81
CA GLU A 37 8.13 -2.34 -4.85
C GLU A 37 6.99 -3.36 -4.96
N THR A 38 6.44 -3.79 -3.85
CA THR A 38 5.33 -4.75 -3.87
C THR A 38 4.09 -4.12 -4.50
N ILE A 39 3.80 -2.85 -4.16
CA ILE A 39 2.68 -2.14 -4.76
C ILE A 39 2.92 -1.96 -6.27
N ARG A 40 4.13 -1.58 -6.65
CA ARG A 40 4.47 -1.39 -8.06
C ARG A 40 4.26 -2.66 -8.88
N PHE A 41 4.46 -3.82 -8.27
CA PHE A 41 4.28 -5.11 -8.94
C PHE A 41 2.82 -5.38 -9.31
N LEU A 42 1.88 -4.61 -8.78
CA LEU A 42 0.47 -4.78 -9.15
C LEU A 42 0.24 -4.56 -10.63
N LYS A 43 1.10 -3.80 -11.31
CA LYS A 43 0.94 -3.60 -12.75
C LYS A 43 1.04 -4.91 -13.52
N ALA A 44 1.76 -5.90 -12.99
CA ALA A 44 1.88 -7.22 -13.60
C ALA A 44 0.81 -8.19 -13.09
N SER A 45 0.25 -7.94 -11.90
CA SER A 45 -0.74 -8.82 -11.27
C SER A 45 -1.80 -7.98 -10.57
N PRO A 46 -2.68 -7.31 -11.33
CA PRO A 46 -3.61 -6.35 -10.72
C PRO A 46 -4.63 -6.97 -9.77
N HIS A 47 -4.95 -8.25 -9.92
CA HIS A 47 -5.95 -8.91 -9.07
C HIS A 47 -5.32 -9.66 -7.90
N ARG A 48 -4.06 -9.38 -7.59
CA ARG A 48 -3.35 -10.06 -6.51
C ARG A 48 -3.96 -9.82 -5.13
N GLY A 49 -4.49 -8.62 -4.89
CA GLY A 49 -5.12 -8.31 -3.62
C GLY A 49 -6.46 -8.99 -3.44
N ARG A 50 -6.85 -9.22 -2.18
CA ARG A 50 -8.17 -9.78 -1.88
C ARG A 50 -9.23 -8.70 -2.05
N LEU A 51 -10.49 -9.09 -2.15
CA LEU A 51 -11.59 -8.13 -2.25
C LEU A 51 -11.64 -7.28 -0.97
N GLY A 52 -11.80 -5.98 -1.14
CA GLY A 52 -11.87 -5.04 -0.03
C GLY A 52 -13.28 -4.88 0.51
N HIS A 53 -13.41 -4.06 1.55
CA HIS A 53 -14.71 -3.78 2.17
C HIS A 53 -15.63 -3.02 1.22
N GLU A 54 -15.08 -2.06 0.50
CA GLU A 54 -15.87 -1.26 -0.42
C GLU A 54 -15.88 -1.93 -1.79
N GLU A 55 -17.02 -1.82 -2.46
CA GLU A 55 -17.19 -2.41 -3.78
C GLU A 55 -16.15 -1.83 -4.74
N GLY A 56 -15.55 -2.70 -5.55
CA GLY A 56 -14.55 -2.29 -6.52
C GLY A 56 -13.16 -2.10 -5.96
N THR A 57 -12.97 -2.30 -4.65
CA THR A 57 -11.66 -2.16 -4.04
C THR A 57 -11.03 -3.50 -3.73
N ARG A 58 -9.71 -3.50 -3.59
CA ARG A 58 -8.92 -4.66 -3.20
C ARG A 58 -7.91 -4.26 -2.14
N GLU A 59 -7.45 -5.24 -1.40
CA GLU A 59 -6.47 -5.04 -0.33
C GLU A 59 -5.28 -5.94 -0.57
N LEU A 60 -4.11 -5.31 -0.69
CA LEU A 60 -2.85 -6.02 -0.84
C LEU A 60 -2.26 -6.23 0.55
N ILE A 61 -2.12 -7.51 0.93
CA ILE A 61 -1.56 -7.88 2.22
C ILE A 61 -0.07 -8.15 2.04
N PHE A 62 0.76 -7.54 2.89
CA PHE A 62 2.20 -7.76 2.84
C PHE A 62 2.53 -8.92 3.78
N SER A 63 3.23 -9.93 3.27
CA SER A 63 3.44 -11.16 4.02
C SER A 63 4.29 -10.97 5.28
N ARG A 64 5.22 -10.02 5.27
CA ARG A 64 6.15 -9.81 6.38
C ARG A 64 6.08 -8.44 7.01
N LEU A 65 5.15 -7.62 6.56
CA LEU A 65 5.00 -6.26 7.07
C LEU A 65 3.58 -6.10 7.59
N PRO A 66 3.40 -5.33 8.68
CA PRO A 66 2.08 -5.17 9.28
C PRO A 66 1.24 -4.10 8.58
N TYR A 67 1.29 -4.05 7.26
CA TYR A 67 0.59 -3.03 6.49
C TYR A 67 -0.33 -3.66 5.45
N ILE A 68 -1.34 -2.90 5.07
CA ILE A 68 -2.29 -3.27 4.03
C ILE A 68 -2.41 -2.08 3.09
N ALA A 69 -2.35 -2.32 1.78
CA ALA A 69 -2.54 -1.28 0.78
C ALA A 69 -3.88 -1.48 0.10
N ALA A 70 -4.77 -0.52 0.24
CA ALA A 70 -6.07 -0.53 -0.43
C ALA A 70 -5.92 0.10 -1.82
N TYR A 71 -6.46 -0.55 -2.83
CA TYR A 71 -6.40 -0.04 -4.19
C TYR A 71 -7.66 -0.42 -4.94
N ARG A 72 -7.85 0.18 -6.11
CA ARG A 72 -8.94 -0.21 -7.00
C ARG A 72 -8.44 -0.21 -8.44
N ILE A 73 -9.12 -1.01 -9.26
CA ILE A 73 -8.83 -1.08 -10.70
C ILE A 73 -9.97 -0.37 -11.40
N LYS A 74 -9.64 0.65 -12.16
CA LYS A 74 -10.64 1.42 -12.89
C LYS A 74 -10.00 1.99 -14.15
N ASP A 75 -10.68 1.79 -15.30
CA ASP A 75 -10.25 2.36 -16.58
C ASP A 75 -8.79 2.03 -16.90
N GLN A 76 -8.43 0.75 -16.77
CA GLN A 76 -7.07 0.26 -17.05
C GLN A 76 -6.01 0.90 -16.16
N THR A 77 -6.40 1.34 -14.97
CA THR A 77 -5.52 2.02 -14.03
C THR A 77 -5.67 1.37 -12.65
N ILE A 78 -4.56 1.21 -11.96
CA ILE A 78 -4.56 0.72 -10.57
C ILE A 78 -4.31 1.92 -9.68
N GLU A 79 -5.35 2.35 -8.98
CA GLU A 79 -5.25 3.52 -8.12
C GLU A 79 -5.02 3.09 -6.69
N VAL A 80 -3.87 3.47 -6.11
CA VAL A 80 -3.56 3.15 -4.70
C VAL A 80 -4.25 4.19 -3.84
N LEU A 81 -5.17 3.74 -3.00
CA LEU A 81 -6.06 4.63 -2.24
C LEU A 81 -5.51 4.98 -0.85
N HIS A 82 -5.01 3.97 -0.13
CA HIS A 82 -4.52 4.14 1.23
C HIS A 82 -3.53 3.04 1.58
N ILE A 83 -2.63 3.34 2.51
CA ILE A 83 -1.81 2.34 3.17
C ILE A 83 -2.04 2.52 4.66
N TYR A 84 -2.38 1.44 5.36
CA TYR A 84 -2.65 1.52 6.79
C TYR A 84 -2.07 0.31 7.51
N HIS A 85 -1.91 0.46 8.82
CA HIS A 85 -1.40 -0.62 9.66
C HIS A 85 -2.49 -1.68 9.83
N ALA A 86 -2.11 -2.96 9.75
CA ALA A 86 -3.07 -4.05 9.79
C ALA A 86 -3.86 -4.10 11.10
N ALA A 87 -3.31 -3.52 12.18
CA ALA A 87 -3.99 -3.48 13.48
C ALA A 87 -5.09 -2.41 13.54
N GLN A 88 -5.14 -1.50 12.58
CA GLN A 88 -6.20 -0.47 12.57
C GLN A 88 -7.52 -1.10 12.17
N LEU A 89 -8.57 -0.74 12.88
CA LEU A 89 -9.92 -1.23 12.57
C LEU A 89 -10.53 -0.41 11.45
N ARG A 90 -11.30 -1.11 10.59
CA ARG A 90 -11.90 -0.49 9.42
C ARG A 90 -13.39 -0.60 9.48
#